data_7c822b200febfdd4239f9735f9dbfd0d
#
_entry.id   7c822b200febfdd4239f9735f9dbfd0d
#
_cell.length_a   1.000
_cell.length_b   1.000
_cell.length_c   1.000
_cell.angle_alpha   90.00
_cell.angle_beta   90.00
_cell.angle_gamma   90.00
#
_symmetry.space_group_name_H-M   'P 1'
#
loop_
_entity.id
_entity.type
_entity.pdbx_description
1 polymer ?
#
loop_
_entity_poly.entity_id
_entity_poly.type
_entity_poly.pdbx_seq_one_letter_code
_entity_poly.pdbx_strand_id
1 'polypeptide(L)'
;WVTVSRDKARVIVAYTANTSLTSRTATIAVTGEGQKRMFFVIQEGAGITAIPEREGYELVWHDEFTEGTELNATHWRHEVQNAGWVNNELQNYVDGVVNGKRVTELSDGKLRIHCFKGDDGKIYSGRVYAHESEGWQYGYIEARMMLPKGKGTWPAFWMMPCNVDWNKEGWPKCGEIDIMEEVGVVPNEVSSSLHAEGHNHTNGTQVTHAMTIEKAEGEFHTYAIEWTAQNITTYVDGKVQLTYDNDNKGVVNWPYDKPYYIIFNLAWGGSWGGMQGVDESALPVTCVIDYIRVFQKK
;
A
#
# COMPACT_ATOMS: atom_id res chain seq x y z
N TRP A 1 19.30 -22.90 9.99
CA TRP A 1 19.10 -23.26 8.57
C TRP A 1 20.30 -23.98 7.95
N VAL A 2 21.49 -23.82 8.52
CA VAL A 2 22.71 -24.56 8.12
C VAL A 2 23.08 -25.53 9.23
N THR A 3 23.32 -26.77 8.86
CA THR A 3 23.87 -27.81 9.72
C THR A 3 25.18 -28.29 9.12
N VAL A 4 26.23 -28.35 9.94
CA VAL A 4 27.56 -28.78 9.49
C VAL A 4 27.94 -30.07 10.20
N SER A 5 28.36 -31.06 9.43
CA SER A 5 28.88 -32.32 9.95
C SER A 5 30.20 -32.67 9.26
N ARG A 6 30.98 -33.59 9.87
CA ARG A 6 32.23 -34.10 9.30
C ARG A 6 32.11 -35.60 9.01
N ASP A 7 32.51 -35.98 7.81
CA ASP A 7 32.73 -37.38 7.44
C ASP A 7 34.17 -37.52 6.91
N LYS A 8 35.05 -38.15 7.71
CA LYS A 8 36.49 -38.31 7.39
C LYS A 8 37.13 -36.96 7.00
N ALA A 9 37.52 -36.81 5.75
CA ALA A 9 38.15 -35.60 5.20
C ALA A 9 37.13 -34.64 4.54
N ARG A 10 35.83 -34.87 4.69
CA ARG A 10 34.79 -34.07 4.09
C ARG A 10 34.04 -33.24 5.14
N VAL A 11 33.74 -32.02 4.82
CA VAL A 11 32.79 -31.19 5.53
C VAL A 11 31.45 -31.28 4.75
N ILE A 12 30.41 -31.77 5.40
CA ILE A 12 29.09 -31.89 4.84
C ILE A 12 28.27 -30.72 5.37
N VAL A 13 27.71 -29.94 4.45
CA VAL A 13 26.85 -28.79 4.75
C VAL A 13 25.45 -29.12 4.27
N ALA A 14 24.52 -29.26 5.19
CA ALA A 14 23.10 -29.38 4.89
C ALA A 14 22.39 -28.07 5.23
N TYR A 15 21.36 -27.73 4.48
CA TYR A 15 20.59 -26.49 4.68
C TYR A 15 19.11 -26.70 4.39
N THR A 16 18.27 -25.91 5.05
CA THR A 16 16.84 -25.81 4.73
C THR A 16 16.62 -24.71 3.68
N ALA A 17 15.52 -24.80 2.94
CA ALA A 17 15.15 -23.75 1.99
C ALA A 17 15.07 -22.36 2.68
N ASN A 18 15.52 -21.34 2.00
CA ASN A 18 15.30 -19.95 2.42
C ASN A 18 13.94 -19.51 1.92
N THR A 19 12.98 -19.40 2.81
CA THR A 19 11.62 -18.96 2.50
C THR A 19 11.44 -17.44 2.66
N SER A 20 12.49 -16.72 3.13
CA SER A 20 12.50 -15.27 3.16
C SER A 20 12.82 -14.70 1.78
N LEU A 21 12.42 -13.46 1.53
CA LEU A 21 12.74 -12.76 0.27
C LEU A 21 14.18 -12.25 0.21
N THR A 22 14.85 -12.18 1.37
CA THR A 22 16.24 -11.72 1.46
C THR A 22 17.22 -12.88 1.47
N SER A 23 18.40 -12.69 0.90
CA SER A 23 19.49 -13.64 1.01
C SER A 23 19.93 -13.78 2.47
N ARG A 24 20.47 -14.95 2.80
CA ARG A 24 21.04 -15.20 4.13
C ARG A 24 22.44 -15.82 4.00
N THR A 25 23.32 -15.47 4.92
CA THR A 25 24.70 -15.92 4.92
C THR A 25 25.02 -16.65 6.21
N ALA A 26 25.68 -17.81 6.10
CA ALA A 26 26.30 -18.51 7.23
C ALA A 26 27.81 -18.58 7.03
N THR A 27 28.55 -18.39 8.11
CA THR A 27 30.01 -18.57 8.12
C THR A 27 30.36 -19.89 8.76
N ILE A 28 31.09 -20.75 8.04
CA ILE A 28 31.57 -22.04 8.53
C ILE A 28 33.08 -21.92 8.73
N ALA A 29 33.54 -22.15 9.95
CA ALA A 29 34.94 -22.23 10.29
C ALA A 29 35.40 -23.69 10.42
N VAL A 30 36.39 -24.07 9.65
CA VAL A 30 37.06 -25.40 9.75
C VAL A 30 38.45 -25.21 10.34
N THR A 31 38.71 -25.88 11.44
CA THR A 31 40.01 -25.85 12.11
C THR A 31 40.63 -27.25 12.12
N GLY A 32 41.96 -27.32 11.86
CA GLY A 32 42.73 -28.55 11.93
C GLY A 32 44.22 -28.22 11.84
N GLU A 33 45.05 -28.96 12.58
CA GLU A 33 46.52 -28.84 12.57
C GLU A 33 47.02 -27.39 12.75
N GLY A 34 46.37 -26.61 13.63
CA GLY A 34 46.71 -25.20 13.86
C GLY A 34 46.25 -24.23 12.75
N GLN A 35 45.63 -24.72 11.71
CA GLN A 35 45.07 -23.90 10.61
C GLN A 35 43.58 -23.67 10.79
N LYS A 36 43.11 -22.48 10.43
CA LYS A 36 41.70 -22.11 10.38
C LYS A 36 41.33 -21.63 8.97
N ARG A 37 40.29 -22.21 8.39
CA ARG A 37 39.71 -21.79 7.11
C ARG A 37 38.25 -21.42 7.31
N MET A 38 37.83 -20.36 6.64
CA MET A 38 36.44 -19.90 6.69
C MET A 38 35.79 -20.04 5.31
N PHE A 39 34.58 -20.52 5.31
CA PHE A 39 33.73 -20.65 4.13
C PHE A 39 32.41 -19.91 4.39
N PHE A 40 31.90 -19.27 3.37
CA PHE A 40 30.61 -18.61 3.41
C PHE A 40 29.60 -19.45 2.62
N VAL A 41 28.44 -19.70 3.22
CA VAL A 41 27.29 -20.28 2.52
C VAL A 41 26.32 -19.12 2.35
N ILE A 42 26.14 -18.67 1.14
CA ILE A 42 25.15 -17.67 0.77
C ILE A 42 23.98 -18.41 0.15
N GLN A 43 22.79 -18.16 0.65
CA GLN A 43 21.58 -18.69 0.08
C GLN A 43 20.67 -17.51 -0.27
N GLU A 44 20.40 -17.36 -1.56
CA GLU A 44 19.46 -16.36 -2.02
C GLU A 44 18.09 -16.57 -1.36
N GLY A 45 17.33 -15.49 -1.22
CA GLY A 45 15.94 -15.57 -0.78
C GLY A 45 15.12 -16.44 -1.74
N ALA A 46 13.99 -16.93 -1.30
CA ALA A 46 12.96 -17.42 -2.19
C ALA A 46 12.69 -16.25 -3.16
N GLY A 47 13.19 -16.34 -4.37
CA GLY A 47 13.13 -15.24 -5.33
C GLY A 47 11.71 -14.66 -5.37
N ILE A 48 11.57 -13.37 -5.65
CA ILE A 48 10.28 -12.75 -5.94
C ILE A 48 9.59 -13.72 -6.90
N THR A 49 8.46 -14.27 -6.49
CA THR A 49 7.63 -15.09 -7.39
C THR A 49 7.45 -14.25 -8.63
N ALA A 50 7.89 -14.72 -9.79
CA ALA A 50 7.91 -13.92 -11.03
C ALA A 50 6.58 -13.18 -11.12
N ILE A 51 6.63 -11.85 -11.26
CA ILE A 51 5.41 -11.03 -11.33
C ILE A 51 4.59 -11.61 -12.49
N PRO A 52 3.33 -12.05 -12.26
CA PRO A 52 2.53 -12.66 -13.30
C PRO A 52 2.40 -11.74 -14.50
N GLU A 53 2.61 -12.27 -15.69
CA GLU A 53 2.32 -11.54 -16.91
C GLU A 53 0.81 -11.26 -17.03
N ARG A 54 0.48 -10.09 -17.53
CA ARG A 54 -0.89 -9.72 -17.85
C ARG A 54 -1.03 -9.60 -19.37
N GLU A 55 -1.93 -10.39 -19.96
CA GLU A 55 -2.14 -10.41 -21.41
C GLU A 55 -2.51 -9.02 -21.95
N GLY A 56 -1.79 -8.55 -22.99
CA GLY A 56 -2.00 -7.23 -23.59
C GLY A 56 -1.39 -6.05 -22.83
N TYR A 57 -0.71 -6.32 -21.72
CA TYR A 57 -0.09 -5.29 -20.87
C TYR A 57 1.41 -5.55 -20.72
N GLU A 58 2.15 -4.51 -20.39
CA GLU A 58 3.53 -4.59 -19.89
C GLU A 58 3.59 -4.02 -18.46
N LEU A 59 4.44 -4.60 -17.62
CA LEU A 59 4.74 -4.06 -16.30
C LEU A 59 5.65 -2.85 -16.49
N VAL A 60 5.16 -1.66 -16.14
CA VAL A 60 5.93 -0.41 -16.30
C VAL A 60 6.54 0.07 -14.99
N TRP A 61 5.96 -0.31 -13.85
CA TRP A 61 6.49 0.01 -12.53
C TRP A 61 5.93 -0.94 -11.46
N HIS A 62 6.72 -1.19 -10.42
CA HIS A 62 6.27 -1.95 -9.26
C HIS A 62 7.14 -1.65 -8.04
N ASP A 63 6.61 -1.96 -6.85
CA ASP A 63 7.37 -2.08 -5.62
C ASP A 63 6.86 -3.32 -4.86
N GLU A 64 7.77 -4.26 -4.63
CA GLU A 64 7.50 -5.50 -3.86
C GLU A 64 7.96 -5.34 -2.40
N PHE A 65 8.42 -4.14 -2.01
CA PHE A 65 8.86 -3.75 -0.67
C PHE A 65 9.90 -4.69 -0.04
N THR A 66 10.72 -5.32 -0.88
CA THR A 66 11.70 -6.33 -0.46
C THR A 66 13.07 -5.76 -0.15
N GLU A 67 13.33 -4.50 -0.49
CA GLU A 67 14.63 -3.86 -0.37
C GLU A 67 14.66 -2.82 0.76
N GLY A 68 15.66 -2.96 1.65
CA GLY A 68 15.85 -2.02 2.74
C GLY A 68 14.91 -2.20 3.93
N THR A 69 14.84 -1.18 4.77
CA THR A 69 13.96 -1.10 5.96
C THR A 69 13.05 0.13 5.93
N GLU A 70 13.25 1.00 4.95
CA GLU A 70 12.52 2.24 4.73
C GLU A 70 12.14 2.36 3.26
N LEU A 71 11.08 3.09 2.98
CA LEU A 71 10.64 3.37 1.61
C LEU A 71 11.76 4.05 0.80
N ASN A 72 11.91 3.62 -0.44
CA ASN A 72 12.87 4.21 -1.36
C ASN A 72 12.46 5.66 -1.68
N ALA A 73 13.23 6.62 -1.20
CA ALA A 73 12.95 8.05 -1.36
C ALA A 73 13.03 8.55 -2.81
N THR A 74 13.50 7.73 -3.77
CA THR A 74 13.40 8.06 -5.21
C THR A 74 12.00 7.81 -5.77
N HIS A 75 11.23 6.93 -5.14
CA HIS A 75 9.88 6.54 -5.56
C HIS A 75 8.80 7.11 -4.65
N TRP A 76 9.05 7.16 -3.35
CA TRP A 76 8.05 7.48 -2.34
C TRP A 76 8.33 8.78 -1.59
N ARG A 77 7.26 9.43 -1.15
CA ARG A 77 7.28 10.59 -0.25
C ARG A 77 6.28 10.36 0.87
N HIS A 78 6.58 10.94 2.04
CA HIS A 78 5.63 11.03 3.14
C HIS A 78 4.89 12.37 3.08
N GLU A 79 3.58 12.33 3.28
CA GLU A 79 2.80 13.51 3.60
C GLU A 79 3.01 13.87 5.08
N VAL A 80 3.22 15.14 5.37
CA VAL A 80 3.38 15.63 6.74
C VAL A 80 2.32 16.68 7.02
N GLN A 81 1.32 16.31 7.84
CA GLN A 81 0.16 17.15 8.11
C GLN A 81 -0.31 16.98 9.55
N ASN A 82 -0.85 18.05 10.13
CA ASN A 82 -1.44 17.98 11.46
C ASN A 82 -2.83 17.33 11.45
N ALA A 83 -3.25 16.83 12.61
CA ALA A 83 -4.61 16.38 12.83
C ALA A 83 -5.64 17.46 12.42
N GLY A 84 -6.73 17.02 11.80
CA GLY A 84 -7.78 17.90 11.29
C GLY A 84 -7.49 18.55 9.92
N TRP A 85 -6.37 18.20 9.27
CA TRP A 85 -6.03 18.74 7.96
C TRP A 85 -7.14 18.52 6.92
N VAL A 86 -7.62 17.28 6.79
CA VAL A 86 -8.77 16.92 5.94
C VAL A 86 -9.72 16.03 6.73
N ASN A 87 -11.00 15.99 6.34
CA ASN A 87 -12.03 15.09 6.85
C ASN A 87 -12.15 15.05 8.40
N ASN A 88 -11.63 16.05 9.13
CA ASN A 88 -11.53 16.05 10.59
C ASN A 88 -10.81 14.83 11.17
N GLU A 89 -9.89 14.25 10.43
CA GLU A 89 -9.09 13.08 10.85
C GLU A 89 -8.25 13.41 12.08
N LEU A 90 -8.08 12.43 12.98
CA LEU A 90 -7.52 12.66 14.31
C LEU A 90 -6.01 12.43 14.40
N GLN A 91 -5.40 11.76 13.41
CA GLN A 91 -3.97 11.51 13.38
C GLN A 91 -3.19 12.70 12.84
N ASN A 92 -1.95 12.81 13.27
CA ASN A 92 -0.92 13.58 12.59
C ASN A 92 -0.21 12.63 11.60
N TYR A 93 -0.15 13.00 10.34
CA TYR A 93 0.73 12.34 9.37
C TYR A 93 2.13 12.87 9.55
N VAL A 94 3.10 11.99 9.68
CA VAL A 94 4.49 12.34 9.90
C VAL A 94 5.42 11.49 9.01
N ASP A 95 6.65 11.93 8.94
CA ASP A 95 7.75 11.27 8.28
C ASP A 95 8.69 10.68 9.37
N GLY A 96 8.93 9.38 9.30
CA GLY A 96 9.93 8.71 10.13
C GLY A 96 9.45 8.21 11.49
N VAL A 97 10.11 8.65 12.58
CA VAL A 97 10.00 8.06 13.92
C VAL A 97 9.47 9.04 14.94
N VAL A 98 8.45 8.60 15.71
CA VAL A 98 7.91 9.33 16.87
C VAL A 98 8.01 8.43 18.11
N ASN A 99 8.64 8.90 19.17
CA ASN A 99 8.84 8.15 20.42
C ASN A 99 9.45 6.76 20.20
N GLY A 100 10.39 6.64 19.26
CA GLY A 100 11.05 5.37 18.93
C GLY A 100 10.20 4.40 18.09
N LYS A 101 8.99 4.78 17.67
CA LYS A 101 8.11 4.00 16.79
C LYS A 101 8.06 4.61 15.40
N ARG A 102 8.13 3.77 14.37
CA ARG A 102 7.99 4.20 12.97
C ARG A 102 6.52 4.29 12.58
N VAL A 103 6.19 5.27 11.73
CA VAL A 103 4.87 5.33 11.07
C VAL A 103 4.83 4.49 9.80
N THR A 104 6.01 4.26 9.17
CA THR A 104 6.18 3.33 8.05
C THR A 104 7.47 2.56 8.21
N GLU A 105 7.45 1.28 7.86
CA GLU A 105 8.65 0.45 7.79
C GLU A 105 8.52 -0.62 6.70
N LEU A 106 9.66 -1.07 6.19
CA LEU A 106 9.73 -2.27 5.35
C LEU A 106 10.24 -3.42 6.21
N SER A 107 9.41 -4.44 6.35
CA SER A 107 9.77 -5.66 7.08
C SER A 107 9.06 -6.88 6.50
N ASP A 108 9.77 -8.01 6.46
CA ASP A 108 9.29 -9.26 5.86
C ASP A 108 8.79 -9.10 4.41
N GLY A 109 9.47 -8.24 3.62
CA GLY A 109 9.10 -7.94 2.24
C GLY A 109 7.75 -7.26 2.10
N LYS A 110 7.38 -6.37 3.02
CA LYS A 110 6.11 -5.65 3.02
C LYS A 110 6.27 -4.23 3.55
N LEU A 111 5.48 -3.32 3.00
CA LEU A 111 5.28 -2.01 3.60
C LEU A 111 4.25 -2.13 4.73
N ARG A 112 4.60 -1.62 5.90
CA ARG A 112 3.71 -1.49 7.06
C ARG A 112 3.46 -0.02 7.33
N ILE A 113 2.21 0.37 7.38
CA ILE A 113 1.78 1.71 7.81
C ILE A 113 1.14 1.56 9.17
N HIS A 114 1.75 2.17 10.18
CA HIS A 114 1.34 2.09 11.57
C HIS A 114 0.55 3.33 11.98
N CYS A 115 -0.52 3.11 12.74
CA CYS A 115 -1.20 4.16 13.47
C CYS A 115 -1.11 3.87 14.97
N PHE A 116 -0.64 4.84 15.77
CA PHE A 116 -0.41 4.66 17.19
C PHE A 116 -0.55 5.96 17.98
N LYS A 117 -0.79 5.83 19.27
CA LYS A 117 -0.77 6.95 20.23
C LYS A 117 0.66 7.16 20.74
N GLY A 118 1.14 8.39 20.65
CA GLY A 118 2.44 8.84 21.18
C GLY A 118 2.39 9.11 22.67
N ASP A 119 3.58 9.31 23.27
CA ASP A 119 3.71 9.62 24.69
C ASP A 119 3.12 11.00 25.07
N ASP A 120 2.99 11.89 24.08
CA ASP A 120 2.32 13.19 24.21
C ASP A 120 0.78 13.11 24.11
N GLY A 121 0.24 11.90 23.96
CA GLY A 121 -1.19 11.64 23.85
C GLY A 121 -1.78 11.87 22.47
N LYS A 122 -0.98 12.34 21.48
CA LYS A 122 -1.44 12.51 20.11
C LYS A 122 -1.41 11.20 19.32
N ILE A 123 -2.20 11.14 18.26
CA ILE A 123 -2.21 9.99 17.36
C ILE A 123 -1.34 10.33 16.14
N TYR A 124 -0.52 9.37 15.73
CA TYR A 124 0.41 9.46 14.61
C TYR A 124 0.18 8.34 13.63
N SER A 125 0.30 8.64 12.34
CA SER A 125 0.16 7.66 11.28
C SER A 125 0.98 8.05 10.04
N GLY A 126 0.99 7.16 9.03
CA GLY A 126 1.64 7.36 7.75
C GLY A 126 0.64 7.59 6.61
N ARG A 127 0.98 8.53 5.73
CA ARG A 127 0.44 8.69 4.39
C ARG A 127 1.61 8.82 3.44
N VAL A 128 1.69 7.93 2.46
CA VAL A 128 2.78 7.87 1.49
C VAL A 128 2.23 7.93 0.07
N TYR A 129 2.97 8.55 -0.83
CA TYR A 129 2.59 8.67 -2.22
C TYR A 129 3.77 8.44 -3.17
N ALA A 130 3.48 7.91 -4.35
CA ALA A 130 4.47 7.54 -5.35
C ALA A 130 4.28 8.34 -6.63
N HIS A 131 5.41 8.83 -7.19
CA HIS A 131 5.46 9.47 -8.51
C HIS A 131 4.49 10.66 -8.68
N GLU A 132 4.40 11.54 -7.67
CA GLU A 132 3.49 12.70 -7.65
C GLU A 132 3.61 13.59 -8.90
N SER A 133 4.81 13.79 -9.42
CA SER A 133 5.05 14.68 -10.57
C SER A 133 4.83 14.04 -11.94
N GLU A 134 4.90 12.71 -12.01
CA GLU A 134 4.86 11.94 -13.26
C GLU A 134 3.56 11.15 -13.39
N GLY A 135 3.21 10.40 -12.35
CA GLY A 135 2.03 9.55 -12.28
C GLY A 135 1.93 8.54 -13.43
N TRP A 136 0.75 7.98 -13.55
CA TRP A 136 0.39 7.11 -14.68
C TRP A 136 -0.96 7.55 -15.22
N GLN A 137 -1.10 7.52 -16.53
CA GLN A 137 -2.39 7.72 -17.18
C GLN A 137 -2.82 6.41 -17.82
N TYR A 138 -3.96 5.89 -17.38
CA TYR A 138 -4.51 4.61 -17.76
C TYR A 138 -3.64 3.42 -17.37
N GLY A 139 -4.21 2.24 -17.45
CA GLY A 139 -3.53 0.99 -17.15
C GLY A 139 -4.31 0.08 -16.22
N TYR A 140 -3.64 -0.94 -15.76
CA TYR A 140 -4.09 -1.81 -14.67
C TYR A 140 -3.13 -1.64 -13.50
N ILE A 141 -3.68 -1.22 -12.36
CA ILE A 141 -2.90 -0.98 -11.14
C ILE A 141 -3.45 -1.88 -10.05
N GLU A 142 -2.58 -2.64 -9.40
CA GLU A 142 -2.96 -3.62 -8.40
C GLU A 142 -2.06 -3.53 -7.17
N ALA A 143 -2.69 -3.50 -5.99
CA ALA A 143 -2.00 -3.70 -4.72
C ALA A 143 -2.58 -4.91 -3.99
N ARG A 144 -1.72 -5.63 -3.24
CA ARG A 144 -2.14 -6.69 -2.33
C ARG A 144 -1.96 -6.20 -0.90
N MET A 145 -3.07 -6.14 -0.16
CA MET A 145 -3.10 -5.49 1.14
C MET A 145 -3.85 -6.32 2.18
N MET A 146 -3.46 -6.14 3.45
CA MET A 146 -4.17 -6.63 4.62
C MET A 146 -4.58 -5.42 5.46
N LEU A 147 -5.89 -5.25 5.67
CA LEU A 147 -6.45 -4.10 6.35
C LEU A 147 -6.38 -4.27 7.88
N PRO A 148 -6.21 -3.17 8.63
CA PRO A 148 -6.18 -3.19 10.08
C PRO A 148 -7.57 -3.40 10.68
N LYS A 149 -7.63 -3.95 11.90
CA LYS A 149 -8.85 -4.03 12.70
C LYS A 149 -8.93 -2.90 13.70
N GLY A 150 -10.09 -2.32 13.85
CA GLY A 150 -10.34 -1.41 14.97
C GLY A 150 -11.30 -0.29 14.63
N LYS A 151 -12.19 0.01 15.57
CA LYS A 151 -13.14 1.12 15.44
C LYS A 151 -12.40 2.46 15.43
N GLY A 152 -12.34 3.09 14.29
CA GLY A 152 -11.60 4.33 14.04
C GLY A 152 -10.57 4.20 12.91
N THR A 153 -10.22 2.99 12.44
CA THR A 153 -9.35 2.82 11.27
C THR A 153 -10.04 3.31 10.00
N TRP A 154 -9.23 3.87 9.11
CA TRP A 154 -9.64 4.26 7.75
C TRP A 154 -8.43 4.13 6.82
N PRO A 155 -8.07 2.91 6.43
CA PRO A 155 -7.06 2.67 5.40
C PRO A 155 -7.59 3.02 4.02
N ALA A 156 -6.71 3.51 3.15
CA ALA A 156 -7.03 3.78 1.75
C ALA A 156 -5.87 3.46 0.80
N PHE A 157 -6.24 2.97 -0.38
CA PHE A 157 -5.44 2.88 -1.59
C PHE A 157 -6.16 3.63 -2.70
N TRP A 158 -5.60 4.75 -3.11
CA TRP A 158 -6.26 5.73 -3.95
C TRP A 158 -5.30 6.54 -4.78
N MET A 159 -5.82 7.41 -5.63
CA MET A 159 -5.03 8.20 -6.56
C MET A 159 -5.53 9.64 -6.67
N MET A 160 -4.59 10.56 -6.78
CA MET A 160 -4.82 11.97 -7.10
C MET A 160 -4.13 12.36 -8.40
N PRO A 161 -4.68 13.34 -9.14
CA PRO A 161 -4.05 13.81 -10.38
C PRO A 161 -2.74 14.56 -10.11
N CYS A 162 -1.78 14.36 -11.02
CA CYS A 162 -0.53 15.09 -11.01
C CYS A 162 -0.71 16.57 -11.42
N ASN A 163 0.20 17.43 -10.93
CA ASN A 163 0.34 18.81 -11.38
C ASN A 163 -0.94 19.67 -11.27
N VAL A 164 -1.72 19.47 -10.20
CA VAL A 164 -2.96 20.22 -9.96
C VAL A 164 -2.65 21.68 -9.64
N ASP A 165 -3.27 22.60 -10.36
CA ASP A 165 -3.34 24.01 -9.94
C ASP A 165 -4.48 24.17 -8.91
N TRP A 166 -4.17 23.99 -7.63
CA TRP A 166 -5.14 24.02 -6.53
C TRP A 166 -5.95 25.31 -6.44
N ASN A 167 -5.49 26.41 -7.03
CA ASN A 167 -6.23 27.67 -7.06
C ASN A 167 -7.33 27.67 -8.12
N LYS A 168 -7.23 26.84 -9.15
CA LYS A 168 -8.18 26.78 -10.26
C LYS A 168 -8.98 25.48 -10.30
N GLU A 169 -8.31 24.37 -10.00
CA GLU A 169 -8.81 23.01 -10.21
C GLU A 169 -8.83 22.20 -8.90
N GLY A 170 -8.98 22.87 -7.76
CA GLY A 170 -9.03 22.21 -6.45
C GLY A 170 -10.11 21.12 -6.39
N TRP A 171 -9.98 20.27 -5.40
CA TRP A 171 -10.96 19.20 -5.16
C TRP A 171 -12.39 19.77 -5.06
N PRO A 172 -13.44 19.16 -5.64
CA PRO A 172 -13.44 17.88 -6.37
C PRO A 172 -13.20 17.99 -7.89
N LYS A 173 -12.97 19.19 -8.42
CA LYS A 173 -12.79 19.42 -9.88
C LYS A 173 -11.59 18.69 -10.45
N CYS A 174 -10.52 18.57 -9.67
CA CYS A 174 -9.31 17.86 -10.09
C CYS A 174 -9.54 16.37 -10.34
N GLY A 175 -10.57 15.78 -9.76
CA GLY A 175 -10.84 14.34 -9.77
C GLY A 175 -10.09 13.63 -8.64
N GLU A 176 -10.62 12.47 -8.23
CA GLU A 176 -10.05 11.54 -7.26
C GLU A 176 -10.54 10.13 -7.58
N ILE A 177 -9.67 9.15 -7.46
CA ILE A 177 -9.97 7.74 -7.71
C ILE A 177 -9.63 6.94 -6.45
N ASP A 178 -10.64 6.45 -5.74
CA ASP A 178 -10.46 5.59 -4.57
C ASP A 178 -10.64 4.14 -4.99
N ILE A 179 -9.52 3.42 -5.09
CA ILE A 179 -9.52 2.02 -5.53
C ILE A 179 -10.01 1.13 -4.40
N MET A 180 -9.59 1.43 -3.17
CA MET A 180 -9.99 0.73 -1.97
C MET A 180 -10.03 1.67 -0.77
N GLU A 181 -11.14 1.70 -0.09
CA GLU A 181 -11.30 2.29 1.23
C GLU A 181 -12.07 1.35 2.15
N GLU A 182 -11.78 1.40 3.44
CA GLU A 182 -12.52 0.69 4.48
C GLU A 182 -12.55 1.54 5.74
N VAL A 183 -13.64 1.47 6.49
CA VAL A 183 -13.73 2.09 7.81
C VAL A 183 -14.05 1.05 8.88
N GLY A 184 -13.24 0.97 9.91
CA GLY A 184 -13.36 -0.04 10.97
C GLY A 184 -14.64 0.06 11.82
N VAL A 185 -15.52 1.04 11.55
CA VAL A 185 -16.88 1.12 12.10
C VAL A 185 -17.87 0.25 11.34
N VAL A 186 -17.52 -0.17 10.10
CA VAL A 186 -18.24 -1.14 9.27
C VAL A 186 -17.22 -2.17 8.77
N PRO A 187 -16.77 -3.08 9.64
CA PRO A 187 -15.65 -3.95 9.35
C PRO A 187 -15.91 -4.88 8.17
N ASN A 188 -14.87 -5.10 7.36
CA ASN A 188 -14.91 -5.94 6.15
C ASN A 188 -15.82 -5.43 5.02
N GLU A 189 -16.31 -4.21 5.09
CA GLU A 189 -16.99 -3.56 3.98
C GLU A 189 -16.01 -2.64 3.25
N VAL A 190 -15.58 -3.06 2.07
CA VAL A 190 -14.61 -2.34 1.23
C VAL A 190 -15.34 -1.59 0.15
N SER A 191 -15.06 -0.31 -0.03
CA SER A 191 -15.64 0.53 -1.07
C SER A 191 -14.60 1.00 -2.09
N SER A 192 -15.08 1.24 -3.32
CA SER A 192 -14.41 2.06 -4.32
C SER A 192 -15.26 3.28 -4.62
N SER A 193 -14.61 4.43 -4.85
CA SER A 193 -15.31 5.68 -5.13
C SER A 193 -14.62 6.49 -6.21
N LEU A 194 -15.39 7.30 -6.93
CA LEU A 194 -14.88 8.28 -7.88
C LEU A 194 -15.46 9.64 -7.56
N HIS A 195 -14.60 10.65 -7.50
CA HIS A 195 -15.02 12.02 -7.23
C HIS A 195 -14.64 12.95 -8.38
N ALA A 196 -15.59 13.80 -8.75
CA ALA A 196 -15.46 14.84 -9.76
C ALA A 196 -16.37 16.02 -9.40
N GLU A 197 -16.29 17.12 -10.13
CA GLU A 197 -17.19 18.27 -9.90
C GLU A 197 -18.65 17.88 -9.99
N GLY A 198 -19.01 17.03 -10.97
CA GLY A 198 -20.39 16.58 -11.20
C GLY A 198 -20.86 15.48 -10.24
N HIS A 199 -19.95 14.77 -9.59
CA HIS A 199 -20.28 13.70 -8.64
C HIS A 199 -19.20 13.59 -7.55
N ASN A 200 -19.60 13.78 -6.30
CA ASN A 200 -18.71 13.68 -5.15
C ASN A 200 -19.52 13.53 -3.85
N HIS A 201 -18.83 13.20 -2.75
CA HIS A 201 -19.50 12.94 -1.48
C HIS A 201 -20.14 14.21 -0.85
N THR A 202 -19.61 15.38 -1.11
CA THR A 202 -20.15 16.61 -0.48
C THR A 202 -21.51 17.00 -1.00
N ASN A 203 -21.86 16.55 -2.21
CA ASN A 203 -23.21 16.72 -2.79
C ASN A 203 -24.02 15.42 -2.80
N GLY A 204 -23.46 14.32 -2.24
CA GLY A 204 -24.15 13.03 -2.14
C GLY A 204 -24.31 12.29 -3.47
N THR A 205 -23.49 12.62 -4.48
CA THR A 205 -23.61 12.07 -5.84
C THR A 205 -22.38 11.30 -6.29
N GLN A 206 -21.41 11.02 -5.40
CA GLN A 206 -20.23 10.23 -5.77
C GLN A 206 -20.63 8.90 -6.42
N VAL A 207 -19.84 8.50 -7.40
CA VAL A 207 -19.94 7.16 -7.97
C VAL A 207 -19.22 6.22 -7.00
N THR A 208 -19.96 5.35 -6.33
CA THR A 208 -19.39 4.47 -5.30
C THR A 208 -20.08 3.12 -5.27
N HIS A 209 -19.34 2.09 -4.88
CA HIS A 209 -19.89 0.76 -4.59
C HIS A 209 -19.09 0.08 -3.48
N ALA A 210 -19.81 -0.48 -2.52
CA ALA A 210 -19.24 -1.23 -1.40
C ALA A 210 -19.50 -2.74 -1.55
N MET A 211 -18.54 -3.55 -1.11
CA MET A 211 -18.65 -5.02 -1.07
C MET A 211 -18.19 -5.52 0.30
N THR A 212 -18.93 -6.49 0.83
CA THR A 212 -18.46 -7.25 2.00
C THR A 212 -17.43 -8.29 1.53
N ILE A 213 -16.22 -8.19 2.05
CA ILE A 213 -15.12 -9.11 1.75
C ILE A 213 -14.82 -9.91 3.02
N GLU A 214 -14.93 -11.24 2.94
CA GLU A 214 -14.65 -12.08 4.10
C GLU A 214 -13.21 -11.85 4.56
N LYS A 215 -13.05 -11.40 5.81
CA LYS A 215 -11.75 -11.14 6.45
C LYS A 215 -10.86 -10.10 5.74
N ALA A 216 -11.43 -9.09 5.07
CA ALA A 216 -10.68 -7.95 4.56
C ALA A 216 -9.74 -7.39 5.65
N GLU A 217 -10.26 -7.34 6.89
CA GLU A 217 -9.44 -7.10 8.07
C GLU A 217 -8.71 -8.37 8.50
N GLY A 218 -7.39 -8.41 8.33
CA GLY A 218 -6.51 -9.44 8.87
C GLY A 218 -6.10 -10.56 7.92
N GLU A 219 -6.60 -10.61 6.68
CA GLU A 219 -6.08 -11.44 5.59
C GLU A 219 -5.70 -10.57 4.38
N PHE A 220 -4.86 -11.11 3.50
CA PHE A 220 -4.44 -10.38 2.30
C PHE A 220 -5.44 -10.58 1.17
N HIS A 221 -5.86 -9.46 0.58
CA HIS A 221 -6.69 -9.39 -0.62
C HIS A 221 -6.02 -8.53 -1.68
N THR A 222 -6.36 -8.74 -2.96
CA THR A 222 -5.93 -7.87 -4.05
C THR A 222 -6.99 -6.83 -4.36
N TYR A 223 -6.55 -5.60 -4.48
CA TYR A 223 -7.38 -4.45 -4.86
C TYR A 223 -6.79 -3.86 -6.13
N ALA A 224 -7.61 -3.68 -7.15
CA ALA A 224 -7.11 -3.27 -8.44
C ALA A 224 -8.08 -2.35 -9.19
N ILE A 225 -7.51 -1.62 -10.15
CA ILE A 225 -8.23 -0.79 -11.11
C ILE A 225 -7.78 -1.14 -12.53
N GLU A 226 -8.70 -1.28 -13.44
CA GLU A 226 -8.47 -1.14 -14.87
C GLU A 226 -9.06 0.19 -15.33
N TRP A 227 -8.20 1.05 -15.84
CA TRP A 227 -8.54 2.42 -16.18
C TRP A 227 -8.16 2.72 -17.63
N THR A 228 -9.13 3.19 -18.37
CA THR A 228 -9.01 3.55 -19.79
C THR A 228 -9.62 4.94 -20.03
N ALA A 229 -9.54 5.48 -21.24
CA ALA A 229 -10.25 6.69 -21.62
C ALA A 229 -11.79 6.50 -21.66
N GLN A 230 -12.25 5.25 -21.76
CA GLN A 230 -13.68 4.91 -21.88
C GLN A 230 -14.33 4.54 -20.58
N ASN A 231 -13.60 3.88 -19.67
CA ASN A 231 -14.16 3.43 -18.39
C ASN A 231 -13.10 3.26 -17.32
N ILE A 232 -13.58 3.21 -16.09
CA ILE A 232 -12.85 2.80 -14.90
C ILE A 232 -13.59 1.60 -14.32
N THR A 233 -12.85 0.50 -14.08
CA THR A 233 -13.38 -0.68 -13.39
C THR A 233 -12.47 -1.03 -12.24
N THR A 234 -13.02 -1.18 -11.03
CA THR A 234 -12.27 -1.63 -9.86
C THR A 234 -12.59 -3.08 -9.51
N TYR A 235 -11.65 -3.75 -8.84
CA TYR A 235 -11.72 -5.18 -8.55
C TYR A 235 -11.24 -5.46 -7.13
N VAL A 236 -11.89 -6.45 -6.50
CA VAL A 236 -11.37 -7.11 -5.29
C VAL A 236 -11.22 -8.60 -5.61
N ASP A 237 -10.02 -9.14 -5.42
CA ASP A 237 -9.67 -10.54 -5.74
C ASP A 237 -10.11 -10.95 -7.16
N GLY A 238 -9.91 -10.06 -8.11
CA GLY A 238 -10.28 -10.25 -9.51
C GLY A 238 -11.79 -10.18 -9.81
N LYS A 239 -12.63 -9.93 -8.81
CA LYS A 239 -14.07 -9.71 -8.99
C LYS A 239 -14.36 -8.24 -9.17
N VAL A 240 -15.17 -7.88 -10.15
CA VAL A 240 -15.59 -6.49 -10.39
C VAL A 240 -16.31 -5.96 -9.15
N GLN A 241 -15.87 -4.80 -8.69
CA GLN A 241 -16.49 -4.05 -7.60
C GLN A 241 -17.32 -2.89 -8.15
N LEU A 242 -16.71 -2.01 -8.95
CA LEU A 242 -17.35 -0.84 -9.52
C LEU A 242 -17.00 -0.77 -11.01
N THR A 243 -17.95 -0.33 -11.84
CA THR A 243 -17.66 0.10 -13.22
C THR A 243 -18.32 1.45 -13.45
N TYR A 244 -17.56 2.38 -14.01
CA TYR A 244 -18.04 3.71 -14.39
C TYR A 244 -17.56 4.03 -15.81
N ASP A 245 -18.55 4.27 -16.70
CA ASP A 245 -18.30 4.59 -18.08
C ASP A 245 -18.22 6.10 -18.29
N ASN A 246 -17.30 6.53 -19.15
CA ASN A 246 -17.20 7.93 -19.59
C ASN A 246 -18.46 8.29 -20.41
N ASP A 247 -19.27 9.18 -19.88
CA ASP A 247 -20.49 9.65 -20.54
C ASP A 247 -20.23 10.65 -21.67
N ASN A 248 -18.96 11.00 -21.90
CA ASN A 248 -18.49 11.98 -22.89
C ASN A 248 -19.09 13.39 -22.73
N LYS A 249 -19.53 13.75 -21.51
CA LYS A 249 -20.06 15.08 -21.20
C LYS A 249 -19.00 16.06 -20.68
N GLY A 250 -17.74 15.65 -20.72
CA GLY A 250 -16.60 16.49 -20.40
C GLY A 250 -16.10 16.39 -18.97
N VAL A 251 -15.13 17.25 -18.64
CA VAL A 251 -14.32 17.21 -17.43
C VAL A 251 -15.10 17.30 -16.12
N VAL A 252 -16.29 17.87 -16.14
CA VAL A 252 -17.15 17.95 -14.95
C VAL A 252 -17.52 16.56 -14.41
N ASN A 253 -17.74 15.59 -15.32
CA ASN A 253 -18.06 14.21 -14.95
C ASN A 253 -16.84 13.27 -15.11
N TRP A 254 -15.91 13.61 -16.03
CA TRP A 254 -14.79 12.75 -16.36
C TRP A 254 -13.45 13.54 -16.34
N PRO A 255 -12.89 13.85 -15.16
CA PRO A 255 -11.57 14.49 -15.05
C PRO A 255 -10.41 13.51 -15.16
N TYR A 256 -10.65 12.25 -15.50
CA TYR A 256 -9.71 11.13 -15.41
C TYR A 256 -8.86 10.91 -16.66
N ASP A 257 -8.74 11.91 -17.54
CA ASP A 257 -7.94 11.88 -18.78
C ASP A 257 -6.57 12.56 -18.60
N LYS A 258 -5.91 12.31 -17.48
CA LYS A 258 -4.58 12.86 -17.14
C LYS A 258 -3.83 11.91 -16.20
N PRO A 259 -2.52 12.07 -16.00
CA PRO A 259 -1.78 11.23 -15.07
C PRO A 259 -2.23 11.41 -13.61
N TYR A 260 -2.31 10.31 -12.88
CA TYR A 260 -2.58 10.24 -11.44
C TYR A 260 -1.44 9.53 -10.72
N TYR A 261 -1.15 9.95 -9.50
CA TYR A 261 -0.18 9.30 -8.62
C TYR A 261 -0.87 8.47 -7.53
N ILE A 262 -0.18 7.43 -7.07
CA ILE A 262 -0.68 6.46 -6.09
C ILE A 262 -0.47 6.99 -4.68
N ILE A 263 -1.45 6.75 -3.80
CA ILE A 263 -1.41 7.10 -2.38
C ILE A 263 -1.84 5.89 -1.55
N PHE A 264 -1.08 5.61 -0.47
CA PHE A 264 -1.49 4.75 0.63
C PHE A 264 -1.52 5.54 1.92
N ASN A 265 -2.55 5.36 2.72
CA ASN A 265 -2.59 5.93 4.07
C ASN A 265 -3.38 5.06 5.04
N LEU A 266 -3.17 5.34 6.32
CA LEU A 266 -4.01 4.84 7.38
C LEU A 266 -4.48 6.03 8.22
N ALA A 267 -5.68 6.54 7.92
CA ALA A 267 -6.32 7.57 8.74
C ALA A 267 -6.92 6.96 10.02
N TRP A 268 -7.17 7.80 11.00
CA TRP A 268 -7.81 7.44 12.26
C TRP A 268 -8.93 8.42 12.57
N GLY A 269 -10.15 7.91 12.76
CA GLY A 269 -11.32 8.72 13.05
C GLY A 269 -11.79 9.54 11.85
N GLY A 270 -12.02 10.82 12.07
CA GLY A 270 -12.53 11.71 11.03
C GLY A 270 -14.02 11.57 10.80
N SER A 271 -14.51 12.27 9.77
CA SER A 271 -15.94 12.33 9.46
C SER A 271 -16.55 11.00 9.06
N TRP A 272 -15.75 10.09 8.48
CA TRP A 272 -16.22 8.75 8.08
C TRP A 272 -15.68 7.66 9.00
N GLY A 273 -14.37 7.50 9.16
CA GLY A 273 -13.78 6.50 10.05
C GLY A 273 -14.21 6.64 11.51
N GLY A 274 -14.55 7.88 11.93
CA GLY A 274 -15.04 8.21 13.26
C GLY A 274 -16.54 8.43 13.38
N MET A 275 -17.36 8.15 12.37
CA MET A 275 -18.79 8.47 12.35
C MET A 275 -19.61 7.83 13.47
N GLN A 276 -19.09 6.76 14.08
CA GLN A 276 -19.67 6.12 15.28
C GLN A 276 -18.76 6.25 16.52
N GLY A 277 -17.81 7.19 16.48
CA GLY A 277 -16.74 7.34 17.47
C GLY A 277 -15.54 6.43 17.16
N VAL A 278 -14.49 6.53 17.95
CA VAL A 278 -13.27 5.73 17.86
C VAL A 278 -13.04 4.93 19.14
N ASP A 279 -12.33 3.82 19.05
CA ASP A 279 -11.86 3.04 20.19
C ASP A 279 -10.34 3.04 20.25
N GLU A 280 -9.77 3.98 20.98
CA GLU A 280 -8.31 4.10 21.12
C GLU A 280 -7.64 2.87 21.75
N SER A 281 -8.40 1.97 22.38
CA SER A 281 -7.83 0.73 22.91
C SER A 281 -7.41 -0.25 21.80
N ALA A 282 -7.87 -0.04 20.56
CA ALA A 282 -7.42 -0.79 19.40
C ALA A 282 -5.99 -0.41 18.96
N LEU A 283 -5.51 0.79 19.31
CA LEU A 283 -4.16 1.24 18.95
C LEU A 283 -3.07 0.47 19.72
N PRO A 284 -1.92 0.12 19.10
CA PRO A 284 -1.56 0.43 17.72
C PRO A 284 -2.21 -0.50 16.71
N VAL A 285 -2.49 0.01 15.51
CA VAL A 285 -2.99 -0.75 14.36
C VAL A 285 -2.05 -0.60 13.17
N THR A 286 -2.10 -1.54 12.23
CA THR A 286 -1.18 -1.56 11.08
C THR A 286 -1.90 -1.99 9.82
N CYS A 287 -1.80 -1.20 8.77
CA CYS A 287 -2.11 -1.59 7.41
C CYS A 287 -0.86 -2.19 6.76
N VAL A 288 -0.98 -3.32 6.08
CA VAL A 288 0.15 -4.02 5.47
C VAL A 288 -0.04 -4.13 3.97
N ILE A 289 0.94 -3.67 3.20
CA ILE A 289 0.95 -3.75 1.74
C ILE A 289 2.07 -4.71 1.32
N ASP A 290 1.70 -5.78 0.60
CA ASP A 290 2.62 -6.81 0.13
C ASP A 290 3.34 -6.37 -1.14
N TYR A 291 2.59 -5.79 -2.08
CA TYR A 291 3.13 -5.20 -3.30
C TYR A 291 2.19 -4.15 -3.89
N ILE A 292 2.73 -3.38 -4.81
CA ILE A 292 2.02 -2.52 -5.76
C ILE A 292 2.62 -2.71 -7.16
N ARG A 293 1.78 -2.86 -8.18
CA ARG A 293 2.18 -3.11 -9.56
C ARG A 293 1.37 -2.26 -10.53
N VAL A 294 2.04 -1.67 -11.48
CA VAL A 294 1.43 -0.84 -12.54
C VAL A 294 1.73 -1.45 -13.89
N PHE A 295 0.69 -1.76 -14.62
CA PHE A 295 0.75 -2.30 -15.97
C PHE A 295 0.08 -1.32 -16.93
N GLN A 296 0.68 -1.09 -18.10
CA GLN A 296 0.08 -0.29 -19.17
C GLN A 296 -0.09 -1.12 -20.42
N LYS A 297 -1.06 -0.77 -21.27
CA LYS A 297 -1.29 -1.48 -22.54
C LYS A 297 -0.08 -1.36 -23.46
N LYS A 298 0.26 -2.48 -24.10
CA LYS A 298 1.34 -2.55 -25.12
C LYS A 298 0.96 -1.77 -26.37
#